data_4609fb87a3b1ff3896934e35f22357b2
#
_entry.id   4609fb87a3b1ff3896934e35f22357b2
#
_cell.length_a   1.000
_cell.length_b   1.000
_cell.length_c   1.000
_cell.angle_alpha   90.00
_cell.angle_beta   90.00
_cell.angle_gamma   90.00
#
_symmetry.space_group_name_H-M   'P 1'
#
loop_
_entity.id
_entity.type
_entity.pdbx_description
1 polymer ?
#
loop_
_entity_poly.entity_id
_entity_poly.type
_entity_poly.pdbx_seq_one_letter_code
_entity_poly.pdbx_strand_id
1 'polypeptide(L)'
;MWLLDNDYLRPLTRHIPFCRNRFLRTWPYTHNRLVPWVKGAALAIRRKAFEAVGGFDKSFFMYFEETDLCHRLQAIGWEVHFTPVTTILHVGEASTRQYRTDMIAQFIVSRILFFQRCYSGIRLAGLVFIMISSVQARLFRDTVRFFVMHKASKRTRIAADIAA
;
A
#
# COMPACT_ATOMS: atom_id res chain seq x y z
N MET A 1 3.74 -3.74 10.27
CA MET A 1 4.01 -4.32 8.94
C MET A 1 3.66 -3.34 7.82
N TRP A 2 2.50 -2.73 7.81
CA TRP A 2 1.99 -1.77 6.83
C TRP A 2 2.79 -0.46 6.68
N LEU A 3 3.45 0.00 7.74
CA LEU A 3 4.28 1.20 7.73
C LEU A 3 5.52 1.08 6.86
N LEU A 4 6.06 -0.13 6.76
CA LEU A 4 7.32 -0.39 6.09
C LEU A 4 7.13 -0.74 4.60
N ASP A 5 5.89 -0.95 4.17
CA ASP A 5 5.53 -1.16 2.76
C ASP A 5 5.29 0.17 2.02
N ASN A 6 5.69 1.27 2.63
CA ASN A 6 5.74 2.56 1.97
C ASN A 6 6.96 2.57 1.04
N ASP A 7 6.76 2.76 -0.24
CA ASP A 7 7.83 2.80 -1.27
C ASP A 7 8.97 3.79 -0.94
N TYR A 8 8.75 4.72 0.00
CA TYR A 8 9.73 5.71 0.47
C TYR A 8 10.63 5.24 1.59
N LEU A 9 10.13 4.42 2.50
CA LEU A 9 10.93 3.83 3.58
C LEU A 9 11.64 2.55 3.12
N ARG A 10 11.23 2.01 1.99
CA ARG A 10 11.76 0.77 1.42
C ARG A 10 13.28 0.80 1.17
N PRO A 11 13.89 1.89 0.62
CA PRO A 11 15.35 1.95 0.48
C PRO A 11 16.08 1.92 1.81
N LEU A 12 15.52 2.54 2.85
CA LEU A 12 16.09 2.54 4.19
C LEU A 12 15.88 1.21 4.93
N THR A 13 14.66 0.66 4.83
CA THR A 13 14.27 -0.52 5.60
C THR A 13 14.79 -1.83 5.01
N ARG A 14 15.15 -1.88 3.72
CA ARG A 14 15.75 -3.07 3.09
C ARG A 14 17.08 -3.49 3.70
N HIS A 15 17.82 -2.56 4.31
CA HIS A 15 19.10 -2.80 4.94
C HIS A 15 18.99 -3.22 6.42
N ILE A 16 17.80 -3.14 7.00
CA ILE A 16 17.55 -3.57 8.37
C ILE A 16 17.20 -5.07 8.34
N PRO A 17 18.03 -5.98 8.92
CA PRO A 17 17.80 -7.44 8.85
C PRO A 17 16.44 -7.86 9.37
N PHE A 18 15.95 -7.20 10.42
CA PHE A 18 14.62 -7.44 11.01
C PHE A 18 13.47 -7.09 10.05
N CYS A 19 13.64 -6.06 9.21
CA CYS A 19 12.63 -5.65 8.22
C CYS A 19 12.68 -6.54 6.97
N ARG A 20 13.88 -6.97 6.55
CA ARG A 20 14.10 -7.77 5.33
C ARG A 20 13.30 -9.07 5.32
N ASN A 21 13.27 -9.80 6.43
CA ASN A 21 12.57 -11.09 6.53
C ASN A 21 11.04 -10.96 6.70
N ARG A 22 10.53 -9.74 6.97
CA ARG A 22 9.10 -9.46 7.13
C ARG A 22 8.42 -8.99 5.84
N PHE A 23 9.19 -8.63 4.81
CA PHE A 23 8.60 -8.24 3.54
C PHE A 23 8.20 -9.48 2.74
N LEU A 24 6.91 -9.66 2.52
CA LEU A 24 6.34 -10.71 1.69
C LEU A 24 6.87 -10.67 0.23
N ARG A 25 7.48 -9.56 -0.19
CA ARG A 25 8.04 -9.36 -1.53
C ARG A 25 9.33 -10.14 -1.83
N THR A 26 10.02 -10.65 -0.82
CA THR A 26 11.23 -11.48 -1.01
C THR A 26 10.92 -12.98 -1.03
N TRP A 27 9.66 -13.33 -0.80
CA TRP A 27 9.22 -14.70 -0.82
C TRP A 27 8.89 -15.14 -2.26
N PRO A 28 9.32 -16.35 -2.69
CA PRO A 28 9.20 -16.79 -4.09
C PRO A 28 7.78 -17.14 -4.54
N TYR A 29 6.77 -17.07 -3.70
CA TYR A 29 5.36 -17.39 -4.00
C TYR A 29 5.12 -18.78 -4.62
N THR A 30 5.96 -19.76 -4.28
CA THR A 30 5.95 -21.10 -4.88
C THR A 30 5.23 -22.16 -4.04
N HIS A 31 4.86 -21.83 -2.82
CA HIS A 31 4.22 -22.78 -1.88
C HIS A 31 3.18 -22.10 -1.01
N ASN A 32 2.29 -22.92 -0.43
CA ASN A 32 1.28 -22.43 0.51
C ASN A 32 1.94 -21.79 1.73
N ARG A 33 1.42 -20.69 2.18
CA ARG A 33 1.93 -19.99 3.36
C ARG A 33 0.85 -19.23 4.09
N LEU A 34 0.91 -19.25 5.43
CA LEU A 34 0.16 -18.36 6.29
C LEU A 34 0.62 -16.93 6.07
N VAL A 35 -0.32 -16.03 5.81
CA VAL A 35 -0.07 -14.61 5.54
C VAL A 35 -1.02 -13.75 6.35
N PRO A 36 -0.64 -12.51 6.67
CA PRO A 36 -1.53 -11.64 7.45
C PRO A 36 -2.73 -11.13 6.63
N TRP A 37 -2.63 -11.12 5.32
CA TRP A 37 -3.69 -10.69 4.41
C TRP A 37 -3.34 -11.07 2.97
N VAL A 38 -4.34 -11.03 2.10
CA VAL A 38 -4.24 -11.22 0.64
C VAL A 38 -4.93 -10.08 -0.08
N LYS A 39 -4.57 -9.83 -1.34
CA LYS A 39 -5.23 -8.83 -2.17
C LYS A 39 -6.62 -9.30 -2.59
N GLY A 40 -7.57 -8.39 -2.64
CA GLY A 40 -8.93 -8.63 -3.12
C GLY A 40 -9.04 -8.98 -4.61
N ALA A 41 -7.94 -8.90 -5.38
CA ALA A 41 -7.89 -9.29 -6.79
C ALA A 41 -8.24 -10.77 -7.03
N ALA A 42 -7.88 -11.67 -6.08
CA ALA A 42 -8.32 -13.05 -6.06
C ALA A 42 -8.40 -13.53 -4.61
N LEU A 43 -9.59 -13.70 -4.13
CA LEU A 43 -9.87 -14.05 -2.73
C LEU A 43 -10.96 -15.11 -2.68
N ALA A 44 -10.65 -16.27 -2.10
CA ALA A 44 -11.61 -17.30 -1.78
C ALA A 44 -11.80 -17.36 -0.26
N ILE A 45 -13.04 -17.36 0.20
CA ILE A 45 -13.37 -17.36 1.63
C ILE A 45 -14.41 -18.43 1.90
N ARG A 46 -14.24 -19.15 3.00
CA ARG A 46 -15.31 -20.04 3.49
C ARG A 46 -16.51 -19.20 3.88
N ARG A 47 -17.70 -19.51 3.33
CA ARG A 47 -18.94 -18.78 3.59
C ARG A 47 -19.19 -18.60 5.09
N LYS A 48 -19.06 -19.67 5.89
CA LYS A 48 -19.23 -19.62 7.35
C LYS A 48 -18.28 -18.60 8.01
N ALA A 49 -17.02 -18.49 7.55
CA ALA A 49 -16.07 -17.54 8.09
C ALA A 49 -16.44 -16.10 7.71
N PHE A 50 -16.84 -15.89 6.46
CA PHE A 50 -17.28 -14.58 5.97
C PHE A 50 -18.52 -14.07 6.71
N GLU A 51 -19.53 -14.92 6.91
CA GLU A 51 -20.76 -14.61 7.65
C GLU A 51 -20.47 -14.34 9.13
N ALA A 52 -19.54 -15.09 9.75
CA ALA A 52 -19.20 -14.92 11.16
C ALA A 52 -18.61 -13.54 11.49
N VAL A 53 -17.96 -12.87 10.53
CA VAL A 53 -17.43 -11.51 10.70
C VAL A 53 -18.32 -10.43 10.09
N GLY A 54 -19.51 -10.79 9.57
CA GLY A 54 -20.45 -9.86 8.95
C GLY A 54 -20.03 -9.37 7.56
N GLY A 55 -19.15 -10.10 6.87
CA GLY A 55 -18.69 -9.76 5.52
C GLY A 55 -17.75 -8.58 5.45
N PHE A 56 -17.71 -7.91 4.29
CA PHE A 56 -16.95 -6.66 4.12
C PHE A 56 -17.59 -5.52 4.91
N ASP A 57 -16.78 -4.71 5.55
CA ASP A 57 -17.25 -3.53 6.26
C ASP A 57 -17.53 -2.37 5.27
N LYS A 58 -18.77 -1.87 5.28
CA LYS A 58 -19.25 -0.81 4.37
C LYS A 58 -18.57 0.54 4.55
N SER A 59 -17.80 0.75 5.64
CA SER A 59 -17.03 1.96 5.84
C SER A 59 -15.85 2.06 4.88
N PHE A 60 -15.40 0.94 4.31
CA PHE A 60 -14.38 0.92 3.27
C PHE A 60 -15.04 0.93 1.90
N PHE A 61 -15.05 2.07 1.23
CA PHE A 61 -15.52 2.15 -0.15
C PHE A 61 -14.58 1.43 -1.11
N MET A 62 -13.28 1.63 -0.95
CA MET A 62 -12.22 1.00 -1.73
C MET A 62 -10.90 1.04 -0.94
N TYR A 63 -10.06 0.02 -1.13
CA TYR A 63 -8.80 -0.21 -0.42
C TYR A 63 -8.98 -0.52 1.07
N PHE A 64 -8.19 -1.46 1.56
CA PHE A 64 -8.20 -1.96 2.94
C PHE A 64 -9.43 -2.78 3.34
N GLU A 65 -10.46 -2.90 2.51
CA GLU A 65 -11.64 -3.73 2.78
C GLU A 65 -11.25 -5.21 2.99
N GLU A 66 -10.41 -5.75 2.11
CA GLU A 66 -9.90 -7.12 2.22
C GLU A 66 -8.91 -7.28 3.37
N THR A 67 -8.17 -6.23 3.66
CA THR A 67 -7.22 -6.20 4.79
C THR A 67 -7.94 -6.22 6.12
N ASP A 68 -8.97 -5.40 6.26
CA ASP A 68 -9.84 -5.36 7.44
C ASP A 68 -10.55 -6.70 7.63
N LEU A 69 -11.07 -7.27 6.53
CA LEU A 69 -11.69 -8.59 6.55
C LEU A 69 -10.73 -9.66 7.03
N CYS A 70 -9.52 -9.74 6.49
CA CYS A 70 -8.49 -10.68 6.92
C CYS A 70 -8.12 -10.49 8.40
N HIS A 71 -8.04 -9.23 8.86
CA HIS A 71 -7.75 -8.92 10.26
C HIS A 71 -8.87 -9.40 11.20
N ARG A 72 -10.15 -9.16 10.85
CA ARG A 72 -11.30 -9.64 11.64
C ARG A 72 -11.42 -11.16 11.65
N LEU A 73 -11.15 -11.82 10.53
CA LEU A 73 -11.12 -13.28 10.46
C LEU A 73 -10.07 -13.87 11.39
N GLN A 74 -8.86 -13.32 11.39
CA GLN A 74 -7.78 -13.77 12.30
C GLN A 74 -8.10 -13.51 13.77
N ALA A 75 -8.80 -12.42 14.08
CA ALA A 75 -9.20 -12.12 15.46
C ALA A 75 -10.15 -13.16 16.06
N ILE A 76 -10.87 -13.91 15.23
CA ILE A 76 -11.77 -15.02 15.65
C ILE A 76 -11.20 -16.41 15.33
N GLY A 77 -9.88 -16.49 15.06
CA GLY A 77 -9.16 -17.76 14.92
C GLY A 77 -9.13 -18.38 13.52
N TRP A 78 -9.61 -17.68 12.48
CA TRP A 78 -9.43 -18.14 11.11
C TRP A 78 -8.05 -17.78 10.59
N GLU A 79 -7.49 -18.66 9.79
CA GLU A 79 -6.21 -18.45 9.13
C GLU A 79 -6.39 -17.88 7.73
N VAL A 80 -5.45 -17.04 7.31
CA VAL A 80 -5.35 -16.51 5.95
C VAL A 80 -4.14 -17.13 5.27
N HIS A 81 -4.37 -17.81 4.15
CA HIS A 81 -3.31 -18.50 3.42
C HIS A 81 -3.16 -17.91 2.02
N PHE A 82 -1.93 -17.75 1.59
CA PHE A 82 -1.59 -17.67 0.17
C PHE A 82 -1.44 -19.08 -0.38
N THR A 83 -1.95 -19.32 -1.59
CA THR A 83 -1.76 -20.59 -2.31
C THR A 83 -1.41 -20.32 -3.78
N PRO A 84 -0.38 -21.00 -4.35
CA PRO A 84 0.01 -20.84 -5.75
C PRO A 84 -0.70 -21.84 -6.69
N VAL A 85 -1.84 -22.40 -6.31
CA VAL A 85 -2.56 -23.41 -7.11
C VAL A 85 -3.08 -22.86 -8.43
N THR A 86 -3.21 -21.54 -8.55
CA THR A 86 -3.62 -20.88 -9.77
C THR A 86 -3.00 -19.50 -9.90
N THR A 87 -2.98 -18.99 -11.12
CA THR A 87 -2.51 -17.64 -11.44
C THR A 87 -3.62 -16.89 -12.15
N ILE A 88 -3.87 -15.66 -11.76
CA ILE A 88 -4.79 -14.75 -12.42
C ILE A 88 -4.05 -13.56 -13.02
N LEU A 89 -4.52 -13.09 -14.16
CA LEU A 89 -4.08 -11.81 -14.71
C LEU A 89 -4.94 -10.69 -14.12
N HIS A 90 -4.34 -9.86 -13.28
CA HIS A 90 -4.99 -8.68 -12.73
C HIS A 90 -4.51 -7.42 -13.43
N VAL A 91 -5.39 -6.83 -14.25
CA VAL A 91 -5.12 -5.54 -14.92
C VAL A 91 -5.35 -4.43 -13.88
N GLY A 92 -4.30 -4.13 -13.14
CA GLY A 92 -4.34 -3.10 -12.10
C GLY A 92 -4.71 -1.73 -12.65
N GLU A 93 -5.39 -0.93 -11.85
CA GLU A 93 -5.77 0.45 -12.14
C GLU A 93 -6.73 0.66 -13.34
N ALA A 94 -7.20 -0.39 -14.01
CA ALA A 94 -8.06 -0.24 -15.19
C ALA A 94 -9.34 0.55 -14.90
N SER A 95 -9.97 0.33 -13.75
CA SER A 95 -11.19 1.02 -13.31
C SER A 95 -10.92 2.35 -12.60
N THR A 96 -9.71 2.60 -12.12
CA THR A 96 -9.38 3.77 -11.27
C THR A 96 -8.53 4.80 -11.99
N ARG A 97 -8.03 4.50 -13.19
CA ARG A 97 -7.09 5.35 -13.94
C ARG A 97 -7.63 6.75 -14.21
N GLN A 98 -8.93 6.87 -14.52
CA GLN A 98 -9.58 8.16 -14.80
C GLN A 98 -9.84 8.99 -13.54
N TYR A 99 -9.85 8.37 -12.34
CA TYR A 99 -10.11 9.01 -11.05
C TYR A 99 -8.89 8.96 -10.12
N ARG A 100 -7.69 9.04 -10.68
CA ARG A 100 -6.45 8.76 -9.96
C ARG A 100 -6.26 9.60 -8.70
N THR A 101 -6.62 10.88 -8.73
CA THR A 101 -6.49 11.77 -7.57
C THR A 101 -7.43 11.36 -6.44
N ASP A 102 -8.69 11.07 -6.78
CA ASP A 102 -9.70 10.67 -5.82
C ASP A 102 -9.34 9.31 -5.20
N MET A 103 -8.77 8.41 -6.01
CA MET A 103 -8.33 7.10 -5.53
C MET A 103 -7.12 7.17 -4.60
N ILE A 104 -6.22 8.14 -4.77
CA ILE A 104 -5.13 8.39 -3.82
C ILE A 104 -5.69 8.90 -2.49
N ALA A 105 -6.62 9.85 -2.53
CA ALA A 105 -7.30 10.35 -1.35
C ALA A 105 -8.05 9.22 -0.63
N GLN A 106 -8.80 8.40 -1.37
CA GLN A 106 -9.52 7.24 -0.84
C GLN A 106 -8.58 6.23 -0.18
N PHE A 107 -7.44 5.94 -0.80
CA PHE A 107 -6.43 5.05 -0.20
C PHE A 107 -5.92 5.57 1.15
N ILE A 108 -5.68 6.89 1.26
CA ILE A 108 -5.24 7.51 2.51
C ILE A 108 -6.35 7.43 3.57
N VAL A 109 -7.59 7.74 3.21
CA VAL A 109 -8.75 7.68 4.11
C VAL A 109 -8.95 6.25 4.63
N SER A 110 -9.00 5.26 3.74
CA SER A 110 -9.17 3.85 4.11
C SER A 110 -8.03 3.34 5.00
N ARG A 111 -6.81 3.78 4.73
CA ARG A 111 -5.64 3.44 5.55
C ARG A 111 -5.72 4.02 6.96
N ILE A 112 -6.13 5.28 7.09
CA ILE A 112 -6.34 5.91 8.41
C ILE A 112 -7.44 5.17 9.17
N LEU A 113 -8.57 4.90 8.52
CA LEU A 113 -9.69 4.18 9.10
C LEU A 113 -9.26 2.80 9.62
N PHE A 114 -8.50 2.04 8.84
CA PHE A 114 -7.96 0.76 9.26
C PHE A 114 -7.03 0.89 10.47
N PHE A 115 -6.14 1.89 10.49
CA PHE A 115 -5.25 2.10 11.62
C PHE A 115 -5.98 2.51 12.89
N GLN A 116 -7.04 3.32 12.80
CA GLN A 116 -7.88 3.69 13.94
C GLN A 116 -8.58 2.48 14.58
N ARG A 117 -8.87 1.44 13.80
CA ARG A 117 -9.43 0.19 14.31
C ARG A 117 -8.41 -0.71 15.00
N CYS A 118 -7.20 -0.74 14.47
CA CYS A 118 -6.15 -1.63 14.95
C CYS A 118 -5.31 -1.04 16.09
N TYR A 119 -5.25 0.29 16.20
CA TYR A 119 -4.35 0.99 17.12
C TYR A 119 -5.03 2.18 17.79
N SER A 120 -4.55 2.50 19.01
CA SER A 120 -5.01 3.66 19.77
C SER A 120 -3.83 4.42 20.39
N GLY A 121 -4.10 5.61 20.93
CA GLY A 121 -3.14 6.42 21.68
C GLY A 121 -1.88 6.74 20.88
N ILE A 122 -0.72 6.63 21.56
CA ILE A 122 0.58 7.01 20.99
C ILE A 122 0.96 6.20 19.74
N ARG A 123 0.51 4.96 19.64
CA ARG A 123 0.78 4.10 18.47
C ARG A 123 0.08 4.65 17.22
N LEU A 124 -1.19 5.01 17.35
CA LEU A 124 -1.95 5.62 16.25
C LEU A 124 -1.34 6.97 15.86
N ALA A 125 -1.02 7.82 16.83
CA ALA A 125 -0.37 9.11 16.58
C ALA A 125 0.96 8.96 15.83
N GLY A 126 1.80 8.02 16.23
CA GLY A 126 3.05 7.71 15.55
C GLY A 126 2.84 7.22 14.10
N LEU A 127 1.84 6.38 13.87
CA LEU A 127 1.48 5.90 12.54
C LEU A 127 1.04 7.04 11.62
N VAL A 128 0.16 7.91 12.10
CA VAL A 128 -0.32 9.08 11.36
C VAL A 128 0.82 10.05 11.07
N PHE A 129 1.68 10.32 12.06
CA PHE A 129 2.87 11.17 11.89
C PHE A 129 3.80 10.64 10.79
N ILE A 130 4.13 9.36 10.80
CA ILE A 130 4.98 8.74 9.76
C ILE A 130 4.31 8.84 8.38
N MET A 131 3.00 8.66 8.31
CA MET A 131 2.25 8.76 7.07
C MET A 131 2.28 10.18 6.51
N ILE A 132 2.03 11.20 7.34
CA ILE A 132 2.10 12.61 6.94
C ILE A 132 3.52 12.97 6.50
N SER A 133 4.53 12.62 7.29
CA SER A 133 5.93 12.88 6.96
C SER A 133 6.35 12.24 5.64
N SER A 134 5.85 11.04 5.34
CA SER A 134 6.14 10.37 4.07
C SER A 134 5.53 11.09 2.87
N VAL A 135 4.31 11.62 3.01
CA VAL A 135 3.65 12.43 1.97
C VAL A 135 4.41 13.75 1.74
N GLN A 136 4.80 14.43 2.82
CA GLN A 136 5.58 15.66 2.74
C GLN A 136 6.94 15.44 2.06
N ALA A 137 7.66 14.39 2.43
CA ALA A 137 8.94 14.03 1.81
C ALA A 137 8.78 13.75 0.30
N ARG A 138 7.66 13.12 -0.08
CA ARG A 138 7.35 12.92 -1.51
C ARG A 138 7.13 14.23 -2.23
N LEU A 139 6.25 15.08 -1.72
CA LEU A 139 5.97 16.37 -2.32
C LEU A 139 7.23 17.21 -2.46
N PHE A 140 8.06 17.25 -1.43
CA PHE A 140 9.35 17.96 -1.46
C PHE A 140 10.27 17.41 -2.55
N ARG A 141 10.46 16.10 -2.61
CA ARG A 141 11.29 15.46 -3.64
C ARG A 141 10.76 15.74 -5.06
N ASP A 142 9.45 15.64 -5.27
CA ASP A 142 8.84 15.82 -6.59
C ASP A 142 8.94 17.30 -7.01
N THR A 143 8.83 18.23 -6.07
CA THR A 143 9.08 19.66 -6.28
C THR A 143 10.54 19.94 -6.66
N VAL A 144 11.49 19.40 -5.90
CA VAL A 144 12.92 19.54 -6.22
C VAL A 144 13.23 18.97 -7.62
N ARG A 145 12.71 17.78 -7.91
CA ARG A 145 12.88 17.14 -9.22
C ARG A 145 12.33 18.00 -10.36
N PHE A 146 11.16 18.58 -10.17
CA PHE A 146 10.55 19.48 -11.14
C PHE A 146 11.46 20.70 -11.42
N PHE A 147 11.96 21.38 -10.39
CA PHE A 147 12.85 22.53 -10.56
C PHE A 147 14.19 22.16 -11.23
N VAL A 148 14.79 21.02 -10.85
CA VAL A 148 16.04 20.56 -11.45
C VAL A 148 15.85 20.23 -12.93
N MET A 149 14.79 19.52 -13.29
CA MET A 149 14.50 19.19 -14.69
C MET A 149 14.17 20.44 -15.52
N HIS A 150 13.41 21.38 -14.96
CA HIS A 150 13.08 22.63 -15.64
C HIS A 150 14.33 23.49 -15.89
N LYS A 151 15.27 23.56 -14.92
CA LYS A 151 16.54 24.27 -15.08
C LYS A 151 17.43 23.61 -16.14
N ALA A 152 17.47 22.27 -16.19
CA ALA A 152 18.21 21.54 -17.20
C ALA A 152 17.65 21.79 -18.61
N SER A 153 16.35 21.73 -18.80
CA SER A 153 15.66 22.00 -20.07
C SER A 153 15.93 23.42 -20.58
N LYS A 154 15.90 24.44 -19.70
CA LYS A 154 16.26 25.82 -20.08
C LYS A 154 17.70 25.95 -20.54
N ARG A 155 18.65 25.30 -19.86
CA ARG A 155 20.07 25.32 -20.26
C ARG A 155 20.29 24.72 -21.63
N THR A 156 19.63 23.62 -21.93
CA THR A 156 19.73 22.94 -23.25
C THR A 156 19.17 23.82 -24.39
N ARG A 157 18.06 24.51 -24.13
CA ARG A 157 17.49 25.45 -25.13
C ARG A 157 18.42 26.62 -25.40
N ILE A 158 18.95 27.29 -24.37
CA ILE A 158 19.89 28.42 -24.53
C ILE A 158 21.16 27.98 -25.27
N ALA A 159 21.68 26.80 -24.98
CA ALA A 159 22.85 26.27 -25.67
C ALA A 159 22.57 25.97 -27.17
N ALA A 160 21.38 25.54 -27.52
CA ALA A 160 20.97 25.32 -28.89
C ALA A 160 20.80 26.65 -29.66
N ASP A 161 20.23 27.68 -29.00
CA ASP A 161 20.02 29.01 -29.59
C ASP A 161 21.36 29.79 -29.82
N ILE A 162 22.42 29.47 -29.06
CA ILE A 162 23.75 30.08 -29.25
C ILE A 162 24.54 29.36 -30.36
N ALA A 163 24.21 28.11 -30.66
CA ALA A 163 24.93 27.31 -31.66
C ALA A 163 24.31 27.41 -33.09
N ALA A 164 23.14 28.07 -33.21
CA ALA A 164 22.46 28.36 -34.48
C ALA A 164 22.80 29.75 -34.99
#